data_2d39a6c89e2f591443ee8c548873df52
#
_entry.id   2d39a6c89e2f591443ee8c548873df52
#
_cell.length_a   1.000
_cell.length_b   1.000
_cell.length_c   1.000
_cell.angle_alpha   90.00
_cell.angle_beta   90.00
_cell.angle_gamma   90.00
#
_symmetry.space_group_name_H-M   'P 1'
#
loop_
_entity.id
_entity.type
_entity.pdbx_description
1 polymer ?
#
loop_
_entity_poly.entity_id
_entity_poly.type
_entity_poly.pdbx_seq_one_letter_code
_entity_poly.pdbx_strand_id
1 'polypeptide(L)'
;MAEDKYCWRCRLELPFLDEAEYTEITEIYRKCMKLTNPDQRVTMDERFTPVVEAFERITCYPNMNHNAAMHHRLSNLGADCPNCAKPLRTPKAKYCPECGWFAVP
;
A
#
# COMPACT_ATOMS: atom_id res chain seq x y z
N MET A 1 -8.67 -6.62 8.13
CA MET A 1 -9.61 -5.93 7.24
C MET A 1 -8.99 -4.62 6.76
N ALA A 2 -9.03 -4.35 5.46
CA ALA A 2 -8.42 -3.15 4.90
C ALA A 2 -9.07 -1.89 5.47
N GLU A 3 -8.27 -0.85 5.70
CA GLU A 3 -8.74 0.44 6.21
C GLU A 3 -8.26 1.55 5.30
N ASP A 4 -9.11 2.54 5.06
CA ASP A 4 -8.73 3.72 4.29
C ASP A 4 -7.83 4.61 5.13
N LYS A 5 -6.62 4.89 4.62
CA LYS A 5 -5.65 5.77 5.26
C LYS A 5 -5.02 6.69 4.22
N TYR A 6 -4.55 7.84 4.67
CA TYR A 6 -3.83 8.76 3.78
C TYR A 6 -2.48 8.15 3.38
N CYS A 7 -2.26 8.04 2.07
CA CYS A 7 -0.99 7.58 1.53
C CYS A 7 -0.11 8.77 1.18
N TRP A 8 1.06 8.87 1.83
CA TRP A 8 1.97 9.99 1.60
C TRP A 8 2.58 9.99 0.19
N ARG A 9 2.70 8.82 -0.42
CA ARG A 9 3.22 8.70 -1.80
C ARG A 9 2.18 9.02 -2.85
N CYS A 10 0.95 8.56 -2.65
CA CYS A 10 -0.15 8.79 -3.58
C CYS A 10 -0.85 10.13 -3.33
N ARG A 11 -0.70 10.69 -2.13
CA ARG A 11 -1.28 11.97 -1.70
C ARG A 11 -2.80 11.99 -1.69
N LEU A 12 -3.39 10.84 -1.35
CA LEU A 12 -4.82 10.71 -1.16
C LEU A 12 -5.13 9.53 -0.24
N GLU A 13 -6.38 9.45 0.23
CA GLU A 13 -6.81 8.33 1.03
C GLU A 13 -7.07 7.12 0.13
N LEU A 14 -6.48 5.99 0.49
CA LEU A 14 -6.58 4.74 -0.23
C LEU A 14 -6.68 3.58 0.75
N PRO A 15 -7.22 2.42 0.31
CA PRO A 15 -7.24 1.25 1.17
C PRO A 15 -5.83 0.76 1.49
N PHE A 16 -5.56 0.51 2.77
CA PHE A 16 -4.33 -0.10 3.24
C PHE A 16 -4.63 -1.49 3.77
N LEU A 17 -3.77 -2.45 3.46
CA LEU A 17 -3.95 -3.85 3.79
C LEU A 17 -3.49 -4.17 5.21
N ASP A 18 -4.23 -5.02 5.93
CA ASP A 18 -3.73 -5.59 7.18
C ASP A 18 -2.65 -6.65 6.88
N GLU A 19 -2.05 -7.22 7.92
CA GLU A 19 -0.93 -8.14 7.74
C GLU A 19 -1.33 -9.41 6.98
N ALA A 20 -2.51 -9.97 7.24
CA ALA A 20 -2.98 -11.17 6.55
C ALA A 20 -3.24 -10.89 5.06
N GLU A 21 -3.90 -9.77 4.78
CA GLU A 21 -4.17 -9.34 3.41
C GLU A 21 -2.88 -9.02 2.65
N TYR A 22 -1.96 -8.34 3.31
CA TYR A 22 -0.67 -8.00 2.73
C TYR A 22 0.16 -9.25 2.41
N THR A 23 0.12 -10.26 3.27
CA THR A 23 0.80 -11.53 3.05
C THR A 23 0.27 -12.22 1.80
N GLU A 24 -1.06 -12.25 1.65
CA GLU A 24 -1.69 -12.84 0.45
C GLU A 24 -1.25 -12.12 -0.82
N ILE A 25 -1.29 -10.79 -0.83
CA ILE A 25 -0.88 -9.99 -1.98
C ILE A 25 0.61 -10.20 -2.28
N THR A 26 1.46 -10.25 -1.24
CA THR A 26 2.89 -10.46 -1.40
C THR A 26 3.20 -11.81 -2.06
N GLU A 27 2.47 -12.85 -1.67
CA GLU A 27 2.65 -14.17 -2.29
C GLU A 27 2.28 -14.15 -3.78
N ILE A 28 1.18 -13.49 -4.12
CA ILE A 28 0.78 -13.33 -5.52
C ILE A 28 1.82 -12.53 -6.29
N TYR A 29 2.32 -11.44 -5.70
CA TYR A 29 3.37 -10.62 -6.31
C TYR A 29 4.62 -11.44 -6.59
N ARG A 30 5.07 -12.25 -5.64
CA ARG A 30 6.23 -13.12 -5.81
C ARG A 30 6.04 -14.12 -6.94
N LYS A 31 4.86 -14.70 -7.08
CA LYS A 31 4.54 -15.60 -8.18
C LYS A 31 4.65 -14.88 -9.53
N CYS A 32 4.15 -13.65 -9.61
CA CYS A 32 4.26 -12.84 -10.81
C CYS A 32 5.72 -12.52 -11.15
N MET A 33 6.54 -12.27 -10.13
CA MET A 33 7.98 -12.02 -10.31
C MET A 33 8.72 -13.22 -10.87
N LYS A 34 8.28 -14.43 -10.51
CA LYS A 34 8.92 -15.67 -10.94
C LYS A 34 8.50 -16.12 -12.33
N LEU A 35 7.45 -15.54 -12.88
CA LEU A 35 6.97 -15.89 -14.22
C LEU A 35 7.94 -15.30 -15.24
N THR A 36 8.92 -16.09 -15.63
CA THR A 36 9.81 -15.75 -16.73
C THR A 36 9.20 -16.30 -18.00
N ASN A 37 8.57 -15.46 -18.78
CA ASN A 37 8.08 -15.85 -20.09
C ASN A 37 9.16 -15.50 -21.11
N PRO A 38 9.71 -16.49 -21.83
CA PRO A 38 10.74 -16.22 -22.85
C PRO A 38 10.24 -15.34 -23.99
N ASP A 39 8.95 -15.26 -24.23
CA ASP A 39 8.39 -14.39 -25.26
C ASP A 39 8.43 -12.90 -24.88
N GLN A 40 8.46 -12.57 -23.63
CA GLN A 40 8.63 -11.23 -23.08
C GLN A 40 7.84 -10.09 -23.78
N ARG A 41 6.73 -10.43 -24.41
CA ARG A 41 5.86 -9.43 -25.06
C ARG A 41 4.82 -8.87 -24.09
N VAL A 42 4.81 -9.40 -22.88
CA VAL A 42 3.87 -9.00 -21.85
C VAL A 42 4.43 -7.80 -21.11
N THR A 43 3.65 -6.73 -20.99
CA THR A 43 4.05 -5.56 -20.23
C THR A 43 4.12 -5.91 -18.74
N MET A 44 4.80 -5.05 -17.96
CA MET A 44 4.84 -5.24 -16.50
C MET A 44 3.43 -5.19 -15.91
N ASP A 45 2.58 -4.32 -16.41
CA ASP A 45 1.19 -4.21 -15.93
C ASP A 45 0.41 -5.49 -16.20
N GLU A 46 0.53 -6.07 -17.39
CA GLU A 46 -0.11 -7.34 -17.72
C GLU A 46 0.41 -8.48 -16.84
N ARG A 47 1.71 -8.51 -16.60
CA ARG A 47 2.36 -9.53 -15.77
C ARG A 47 1.85 -9.50 -14.34
N PHE A 48 1.57 -8.32 -13.81
CA PHE A 48 1.12 -8.14 -12.43
C PHE A 48 -0.40 -7.98 -12.30
N THR A 49 -1.17 -8.25 -13.35
CA THR A 49 -2.64 -8.23 -13.31
C THR A 49 -3.21 -9.02 -12.13
N PRO A 50 -2.68 -10.22 -11.78
CA PRO A 50 -3.21 -10.94 -10.61
C PRO A 50 -3.10 -10.16 -9.30
N VAL A 51 -2.08 -9.31 -9.14
CA VAL A 51 -1.95 -8.44 -7.96
C VAL A 51 -3.06 -7.40 -7.93
N VAL A 52 -3.32 -6.75 -9.07
CA VAL A 52 -4.36 -5.74 -9.20
C VAL A 52 -5.74 -6.34 -8.92
N GLU A 53 -6.01 -7.51 -9.47
CA GLU A 53 -7.28 -8.21 -9.26
C GLU A 53 -7.47 -8.64 -7.81
N ALA A 54 -6.42 -9.14 -7.17
CA ALA A 54 -6.48 -9.53 -5.77
C ALA A 54 -6.69 -8.32 -4.86
N PHE A 55 -6.05 -7.20 -5.15
CA PHE A 55 -6.24 -5.97 -4.39
C PHE A 55 -7.70 -5.50 -4.50
N GLU A 56 -8.28 -5.53 -5.70
CA GLU A 56 -9.68 -5.18 -5.90
C GLU A 56 -10.62 -6.12 -5.16
N ARG A 57 -10.34 -7.43 -5.18
CA ARG A 57 -11.14 -8.42 -4.47
C ARG A 57 -11.16 -8.16 -2.97
N ILE A 58 -10.02 -7.77 -2.41
CA ILE A 58 -9.86 -7.55 -0.96
C ILE A 58 -10.42 -6.19 -0.54
N THR A 59 -10.20 -5.14 -1.33
CA THR A 59 -10.48 -3.75 -0.93
C THR A 59 -11.64 -3.11 -1.68
N CYS A 60 -12.12 -3.73 -2.76
CA CYS A 60 -13.09 -3.17 -3.70
C CYS A 60 -12.56 -1.94 -4.47
N TYR A 61 -11.26 -1.71 -4.44
CA TYR A 61 -10.64 -0.60 -5.17
C TYR A 61 -10.08 -1.09 -6.49
N PRO A 62 -10.65 -0.67 -7.64
CA PRO A 62 -10.23 -1.16 -8.95
C PRO A 62 -8.98 -0.44 -9.47
N ASN A 63 -8.25 -1.14 -10.33
CA ASN A 63 -7.14 -0.57 -11.10
C ASN A 63 -6.00 0.03 -10.26
N MET A 64 -5.78 -0.49 -9.05
CA MET A 64 -4.63 -0.09 -8.25
C MET A 64 -3.35 -0.50 -8.96
N ASN A 65 -2.40 0.44 -9.10
CA ASN A 65 -1.08 0.12 -9.63
C ASN A 65 -0.43 -0.97 -8.77
N HIS A 66 0.15 -2.00 -9.40
CA HIS A 66 0.71 -3.12 -8.66
C HIS A 66 1.85 -2.71 -7.71
N ASN A 67 2.65 -1.71 -8.08
CA ASN A 67 3.69 -1.19 -7.19
C ASN A 67 3.07 -0.44 -6.00
N ALA A 68 2.01 0.34 -6.25
CA ALA A 68 1.31 1.05 -5.19
C ALA A 68 0.68 0.08 -4.19
N ALA A 69 0.09 -1.02 -4.66
CA ALA A 69 -0.48 -2.04 -3.79
C ALA A 69 0.54 -2.58 -2.79
N MET A 70 1.81 -2.67 -3.18
CA MET A 70 2.87 -3.22 -2.32
C MET A 70 3.30 -2.27 -1.20
N HIS A 71 2.98 -0.98 -1.26
CA HIS A 71 3.29 -0.08 -0.15
C HIS A 71 2.06 0.39 0.63
N HIS A 72 0.88 -0.17 0.34
CA HIS A 72 -0.33 0.10 1.10
C HIS A 72 -0.52 -0.93 2.21
N ARG A 73 0.41 -0.95 3.14
CA ARG A 73 0.44 -1.86 4.30
C ARG A 73 0.25 -1.05 5.56
N LEU A 74 -0.78 -1.37 6.35
CA LEU A 74 -1.13 -0.62 7.55
C LEU A 74 0.05 -0.48 8.53
N SER A 75 0.85 -1.53 8.69
CA SER A 75 1.99 -1.49 9.60
C SER A 75 3.12 -0.55 9.15
N ASN A 76 3.09 -0.06 7.92
CA ASN A 76 4.07 0.93 7.45
C ASN A 76 3.75 2.33 7.94
N LEU A 77 2.53 2.57 8.42
CA LEU A 77 2.12 3.88 8.92
C LEU A 77 2.25 3.94 10.43
N GLY A 78 2.46 5.16 10.94
CA GLY A 78 2.44 5.41 12.37
C GLY A 78 1.04 5.69 12.89
N ALA A 79 0.97 6.10 14.16
CA ALA A 79 -0.27 6.54 14.78
C ALA A 79 -0.81 7.78 14.08
N ASP A 80 -2.10 8.03 14.24
CA ASP A 80 -2.70 9.25 13.69
C ASP A 80 -2.12 10.48 14.38
N CYS A 81 -1.81 11.51 13.59
CA CYS A 81 -1.32 12.78 14.13
C CYS A 81 -2.36 13.38 15.08
N PRO A 82 -1.98 13.74 16.32
CA PRO A 82 -2.93 14.33 17.27
C PRO A 82 -3.54 15.65 16.80
N ASN A 83 -2.87 16.34 15.89
CA ASN A 83 -3.30 17.65 15.43
C ASN A 83 -4.20 17.59 14.19
N CYS A 84 -3.82 16.82 13.16
CA CYS A 84 -4.57 16.79 11.89
C CYS A 84 -5.21 15.44 11.59
N ALA A 85 -4.99 14.44 12.43
CA ALA A 85 -5.54 13.08 12.31
C ALA A 85 -5.03 12.26 11.13
N LYS A 86 -4.14 12.79 10.27
CA LYS A 86 -3.50 11.97 9.24
C LYS A 86 -2.49 11.03 9.88
N PRO A 87 -2.33 9.80 9.39
CA PRO A 87 -1.36 8.88 9.98
C PRO A 87 0.06 9.41 9.78
N LEU A 88 0.91 9.24 10.79
CA LEU A 88 2.32 9.57 10.66
C LEU A 88 2.96 8.63 9.64
N ARG A 89 4.03 9.08 8.99
CA ARG A 89 4.63 8.38 7.85
C ARG A 89 5.19 7.01 8.21
N THR A 90 5.66 6.82 9.44
CA THR A 90 6.20 5.55 9.91
C THR A 90 5.83 5.36 11.38
N PRO A 91 5.90 4.12 11.92
CA PRO A 91 5.62 3.88 13.34
C PRO A 91 6.53 4.64 14.30
N LYS A 92 7.72 5.03 13.84
CA LYS A 92 8.69 5.77 14.67
C LYS A 92 8.71 7.26 14.40
N ALA A 93 7.87 7.75 13.49
CA ALA A 93 7.85 9.17 13.14
C ALA A 93 7.37 10.02 14.32
N LYS A 94 8.05 11.15 14.54
CA LYS A 94 7.73 12.10 15.60
C LYS A 94 7.33 13.47 15.05
N TYR A 95 7.11 13.54 13.75
CA TYR A 95 6.82 14.76 13.03
C TYR A 95 5.75 14.51 11.98
N CYS A 96 4.80 15.44 11.87
CA CYS A 96 3.78 15.40 10.82
C CYS A 96 4.13 16.42 9.74
N PRO A 97 4.47 15.98 8.51
CA PRO A 97 4.83 16.94 7.46
C PRO A 97 3.64 17.73 6.93
N GLU A 98 2.41 17.28 7.20
CA GLU A 98 1.21 17.98 6.71
C GLU A 98 0.91 19.24 7.53
N CYS A 99 0.91 19.12 8.86
CA CYS A 99 0.53 20.22 9.74
C CYS A 99 1.67 20.78 10.58
N GLY A 100 2.85 20.18 10.51
CA GLY A 100 4.03 20.61 11.26
C GLY A 100 4.06 20.17 12.71
N TRP A 101 3.17 19.27 13.12
CA TRP A 101 3.15 18.79 14.50
C TRP A 101 4.45 18.05 14.83
N PHE A 102 4.95 18.28 16.05
CA PHE A 102 6.10 17.58 16.60
C PHE A 102 5.72 16.86 17.90
N ALA A 103 6.22 15.63 18.06
CA ALA A 103 6.17 14.97 19.35
C ALA A 103 7.21 15.62 20.26
N VAL A 104 6.76 16.16 21.39
CA VAL A 104 7.66 16.74 22.38
C VAL A 104 8.19 15.62 23.28
N PRO A 105 9.53 15.55 23.51
CA PRO A 105 10.08 14.52 24.39
C PRO A 105 9.66 14.69 25.85
#